data_00bde6ad28b33fc8147c9e3e4cbf1aee
#
_entry.id   00bde6ad28b33fc8147c9e3e4cbf1aee
#
_cell.length_a   1.000
_cell.length_b   1.000
_cell.length_c   1.000
_cell.angle_alpha   90.00
_cell.angle_beta   90.00
_cell.angle_gamma   90.00
#
_symmetry.space_group_name_H-M   'P 1'
#
loop_
_entity.id
_entity.type
_entity.pdbx_description
1 polymer ?
#
loop_
_entity_poly.entity_id
_entity_poly.type
_entity_poly.pdbx_seq_one_letter_code
_entity_poly.pdbx_strand_id
1 'polypeptide(L)'
;MENKAPRLAVIMPAYNAGQYIEKAVRSILSQSFPDLRLIVVDDGSADDTAEILRRIGAEDSRLRPISVPNGGPARARDRGLDAVEPGTEYVMFADADDELLPDAVEYAMAGAQGADLVFFGFTIVNPDGSCRDYCEPEQKLDRGSLGAAFGRLYKSNLFNQVWGKLFRAELIGETRFPDYRWGEDRLFIFRCLEKARFVTVLPVCKYRYIMHPGESLITRFCMEKPQVCLEADQVVQSLCAALGSDEATDADCRYMFAKSIFSCMTTLFAPGCPLDYREKRRYVAAIVNQPRVRLRCRRVFGGFVPNLLCAVVRSGWVWLNMLVFRLLALAGRFLPKLFTRLKHKK
;
A
#
# COMPACT_ATOMS: atom_id res chain seq x y z
N MET A 1 -1.77 -38.50 -11.53
CA MET A 1 -2.16 -37.70 -10.34
C MET A 1 -2.80 -36.44 -10.88
N GLU A 2 -4.09 -36.20 -10.60
CA GLU A 2 -4.70 -34.92 -10.93
C GLU A 2 -3.90 -33.81 -10.24
N ASN A 3 -3.46 -32.85 -11.03
CA ASN A 3 -2.66 -31.72 -10.56
C ASN A 3 -3.62 -30.79 -9.77
N LYS A 4 -3.81 -31.09 -8.47
CA LYS A 4 -4.68 -30.27 -7.60
C LYS A 4 -4.09 -28.87 -7.52
N ALA A 5 -4.91 -27.84 -7.74
CA ALA A 5 -4.50 -26.46 -7.57
C ALA A 5 -3.98 -26.22 -6.14
N PRO A 6 -2.95 -25.40 -5.94
CA PRO A 6 -2.46 -25.05 -4.61
C PRO A 6 -3.53 -24.26 -3.86
N ARG A 7 -3.57 -24.40 -2.52
CA ARG A 7 -4.49 -23.63 -1.69
C ARG A 7 -4.16 -22.13 -1.69
N LEU A 8 -2.89 -21.78 -1.85
CA LEU A 8 -2.42 -20.40 -1.84
C LEU A 8 -1.58 -20.10 -3.10
N ALA A 9 -1.89 -18.99 -3.77
CA ALA A 9 -0.98 -18.35 -4.72
C ALA A 9 -0.36 -17.09 -4.08
N VAL A 10 0.98 -17.00 -4.08
CA VAL A 10 1.70 -15.79 -3.70
C VAL A 10 2.18 -15.11 -4.98
N ILE A 11 1.80 -13.86 -5.20
CA ILE A 11 2.16 -13.08 -6.38
C ILE A 11 3.22 -12.05 -6.01
N MET A 12 4.33 -12.04 -6.74
CA MET A 12 5.46 -11.15 -6.51
C MET A 12 5.84 -10.45 -7.82
N PRO A 13 5.59 -9.14 -7.97
CA PRO A 13 6.17 -8.36 -9.07
C PRO A 13 7.67 -8.15 -8.81
N ALA A 14 8.51 -8.26 -9.83
CA ALA A 14 9.95 -8.02 -9.74
C ALA A 14 10.42 -7.16 -10.91
N TYR A 15 11.25 -6.15 -10.65
CA TYR A 15 11.91 -5.34 -11.65
C TYR A 15 13.26 -4.87 -11.15
N ASN A 16 14.34 -5.29 -11.81
CA ASN A 16 15.72 -5.02 -11.41
C ASN A 16 15.98 -5.30 -9.92
N ALA A 17 15.54 -6.48 -9.46
CA ALA A 17 15.59 -6.92 -8.08
C ALA A 17 16.73 -7.92 -7.77
N GLY A 18 17.72 -8.06 -8.63
CA GLY A 18 18.78 -9.06 -8.52
C GLY A 18 19.47 -9.10 -7.17
N GLN A 19 19.61 -7.95 -6.49
CA GLN A 19 20.22 -7.87 -5.16
C GLN A 19 19.33 -8.46 -4.04
N TYR A 20 18.01 -8.54 -4.22
CA TYR A 20 17.05 -8.84 -3.15
C TYR A 20 16.23 -10.10 -3.43
N ILE A 21 15.95 -10.37 -4.71
CA ILE A 21 14.95 -11.35 -5.15
C ILE A 21 15.19 -12.76 -4.58
N GLU A 22 16.43 -13.21 -4.48
CA GLU A 22 16.72 -14.55 -3.95
C GLU A 22 16.25 -14.69 -2.50
N LYS A 23 16.53 -13.68 -1.66
CA LYS A 23 16.13 -13.70 -0.25
C LYS A 23 14.61 -13.63 -0.12
N ALA A 24 13.95 -12.76 -0.88
CA ALA A 24 12.49 -12.63 -0.91
C ALA A 24 11.81 -13.94 -1.32
N VAL A 25 12.24 -14.54 -2.43
CA VAL A 25 11.71 -15.82 -2.94
C VAL A 25 11.92 -16.94 -1.93
N ARG A 26 13.13 -17.08 -1.35
CA ARG A 26 13.41 -18.11 -0.36
C ARG A 26 12.61 -17.93 0.91
N SER A 27 12.30 -16.71 1.34
CA SER A 27 11.46 -16.45 2.51
C SER A 27 10.03 -16.98 2.34
N ILE A 28 9.54 -17.04 1.10
CA ILE A 28 8.21 -17.59 0.77
C ILE A 28 8.27 -19.12 0.58
N LEU A 29 9.28 -19.63 -0.14
CA LEU A 29 9.41 -21.06 -0.36
C LEU A 29 9.74 -21.85 0.93
N SER A 30 10.30 -21.20 1.94
CA SER A 30 10.59 -21.78 3.26
C SER A 30 9.47 -21.66 4.29
N GLN A 31 8.26 -21.21 3.89
CA GLN A 31 7.13 -21.12 4.79
C GLN A 31 6.71 -22.49 5.35
N SER A 32 6.26 -22.51 6.62
CA SER A 32 5.76 -23.73 7.26
C SER A 32 4.51 -24.32 6.58
N PHE A 33 3.81 -23.54 5.79
CA PHE A 33 2.66 -23.95 4.97
C PHE A 33 3.13 -24.35 3.57
N PRO A 34 3.14 -25.66 3.20
CA PRO A 34 3.76 -26.13 1.96
C PRO A 34 2.86 -26.03 0.72
N ASP A 35 1.51 -25.97 0.89
CA ASP A 35 0.53 -26.01 -0.21
C ASP A 35 0.37 -24.62 -0.83
N LEU A 36 1.47 -24.10 -1.40
CA LEU A 36 1.54 -22.79 -2.04
C LEU A 36 2.20 -22.87 -3.43
N ARG A 37 1.83 -21.90 -4.28
CA ARG A 37 2.51 -21.56 -5.53
C ARG A 37 3.05 -20.14 -5.42
N LEU A 38 4.32 -19.92 -5.72
CA LEU A 38 4.91 -18.60 -5.84
C LEU A 38 5.00 -18.21 -7.32
N ILE A 39 4.25 -17.20 -7.71
CA ILE A 39 4.23 -16.65 -9.07
C ILE A 39 5.03 -15.35 -9.03
N VAL A 40 6.23 -15.36 -9.62
CA VAL A 40 7.07 -14.15 -9.72
C VAL A 40 6.97 -13.61 -11.14
N VAL A 41 6.50 -12.38 -11.27
CA VAL A 41 6.39 -11.70 -12.55
C VAL A 41 7.55 -10.74 -12.71
N ASP A 42 8.53 -11.13 -13.52
CA ASP A 42 9.65 -10.31 -13.95
C ASP A 42 9.20 -9.30 -14.99
N ASP A 43 9.09 -8.05 -14.60
CA ASP A 43 8.58 -6.93 -15.39
C ASP A 43 9.66 -6.33 -16.31
N GLY A 44 10.38 -7.20 -17.03
CA GLY A 44 11.39 -6.79 -18.01
C GLY A 44 12.68 -6.29 -17.36
N SER A 45 13.21 -7.00 -16.38
CA SER A 45 14.49 -6.69 -15.73
C SER A 45 15.65 -6.75 -16.71
N ALA A 46 16.66 -5.88 -16.49
CA ALA A 46 17.90 -5.83 -17.25
C ALA A 46 19.11 -6.33 -16.44
N ASP A 47 18.91 -6.66 -15.17
CA ASP A 47 19.91 -7.24 -14.27
C ASP A 47 19.76 -8.77 -14.16
N ASP A 48 20.39 -9.39 -13.18
CA ASP A 48 20.44 -10.87 -12.97
C ASP A 48 19.12 -11.44 -12.43
N THR A 49 18.05 -10.62 -12.24
CA THR A 49 16.75 -11.06 -11.67
C THR A 49 16.22 -12.32 -12.36
N ALA A 50 16.14 -12.31 -13.68
CA ALA A 50 15.62 -13.45 -14.45
C ALA A 50 16.48 -14.71 -14.32
N GLU A 51 17.81 -14.57 -14.27
CA GLU A 51 18.74 -15.69 -14.08
C GLU A 51 18.57 -16.33 -12.71
N ILE A 52 18.49 -15.51 -11.65
CA ILE A 52 18.28 -15.98 -10.28
C ILE A 52 16.96 -16.75 -10.17
N LEU A 53 15.87 -16.20 -10.74
CA LEU A 53 14.56 -16.86 -10.73
C LEU A 53 14.58 -18.20 -11.47
N ARG A 54 15.25 -18.29 -12.62
CA ARG A 54 15.41 -19.53 -13.36
C ARG A 54 16.17 -20.60 -12.56
N ARG A 55 17.23 -20.20 -11.87
CA ARG A 55 18.04 -21.09 -11.02
C ARG A 55 17.19 -21.65 -9.85
N ILE A 56 16.49 -20.79 -9.11
CA ILE A 56 15.65 -21.21 -7.99
C ILE A 56 14.47 -22.08 -8.47
N GLY A 57 13.86 -21.74 -9.61
CA GLY A 57 12.77 -22.51 -10.20
C GLY A 57 13.19 -23.94 -10.63
N ALA A 58 14.46 -24.16 -10.91
CA ALA A 58 15.01 -25.51 -11.14
C ALA A 58 15.19 -26.30 -9.83
N GLU A 59 15.37 -25.61 -8.69
CA GLU A 59 15.51 -26.20 -7.36
C GLU A 59 14.15 -26.50 -6.70
N ASP A 60 13.14 -25.63 -6.91
CA ASP A 60 11.83 -25.74 -6.26
C ASP A 60 10.69 -25.51 -7.28
N SER A 61 9.94 -26.57 -7.58
CA SER A 61 8.84 -26.57 -8.55
C SER A 61 7.63 -25.71 -8.12
N ARG A 62 7.58 -25.22 -6.89
CA ARG A 62 6.54 -24.29 -6.43
C ARG A 62 6.76 -22.88 -6.96
N LEU A 63 7.96 -22.52 -7.41
CA LEU A 63 8.25 -21.25 -8.06
C LEU A 63 7.84 -21.31 -9.54
N ARG A 64 7.02 -20.35 -9.95
CA ARG A 64 6.61 -20.12 -11.35
C ARG A 64 7.05 -18.72 -11.78
N PRO A 65 8.21 -18.58 -12.41
CA PRO A 65 8.63 -17.29 -12.98
C PRO A 65 7.89 -17.01 -14.30
N ILE A 66 7.52 -15.75 -14.52
CA ILE A 66 6.88 -15.24 -15.73
C ILE A 66 7.61 -13.96 -16.13
N SER A 67 8.15 -13.89 -17.34
CA SER A 67 8.78 -12.67 -17.85
C SER A 67 7.82 -11.95 -18.81
N VAL A 68 7.68 -10.64 -18.63
CA VAL A 68 6.84 -9.76 -19.45
C VAL A 68 7.60 -8.48 -19.83
N PRO A 69 7.22 -7.78 -20.91
CA PRO A 69 7.72 -6.43 -21.15
C PRO A 69 7.35 -5.49 -20.01
N ASN A 70 8.24 -4.57 -19.65
CA ASN A 70 8.02 -3.63 -18.55
C ASN A 70 6.71 -2.84 -18.70
N GLY A 71 5.84 -2.98 -17.71
CA GLY A 71 4.52 -2.35 -17.65
C GLY A 71 4.21 -1.70 -16.30
N GLY A 72 5.11 -1.86 -15.33
CA GLY A 72 4.95 -1.35 -13.96
C GLY A 72 4.27 -2.34 -13.00
N PRO A 73 4.32 -2.06 -11.67
CA PRO A 73 3.93 -3.02 -10.64
C PRO A 73 2.45 -3.43 -10.71
N ALA A 74 1.55 -2.51 -11.07
CA ALA A 74 0.12 -2.81 -11.23
C ALA A 74 -0.10 -3.90 -12.29
N ARG A 75 0.46 -3.71 -13.48
CA ARG A 75 0.33 -4.68 -14.57
C ARG A 75 1.04 -5.99 -14.28
N ALA A 76 2.19 -5.96 -13.61
CA ALA A 76 2.89 -7.16 -13.19
C ALA A 76 2.04 -7.98 -12.19
N ARG A 77 1.40 -7.33 -11.20
CA ARG A 77 0.49 -8.02 -10.27
C ARG A 77 -0.74 -8.58 -10.98
N ASP A 78 -1.32 -7.87 -11.95
CA ASP A 78 -2.44 -8.38 -12.76
C ASP A 78 -2.03 -9.59 -13.59
N ARG A 79 -0.85 -9.60 -14.19
CA ARG A 79 -0.30 -10.79 -14.88
C ARG A 79 -0.12 -11.97 -13.92
N GLY A 80 0.27 -11.69 -12.67
CA GLY A 80 0.32 -12.69 -11.62
C GLY A 80 -1.08 -13.25 -11.30
N LEU A 81 -2.09 -12.39 -11.18
CA LEU A 81 -3.49 -12.78 -10.97
C LEU A 81 -4.03 -13.65 -12.12
N ASP A 82 -3.74 -13.28 -13.38
CA ASP A 82 -4.14 -14.05 -14.56
C ASP A 82 -3.48 -15.44 -14.62
N ALA A 83 -2.36 -15.63 -13.92
CA ALA A 83 -1.62 -16.88 -13.86
C ALA A 83 -2.00 -17.78 -12.66
N VAL A 84 -2.90 -17.31 -11.78
CA VAL A 84 -3.41 -18.10 -10.65
C VAL A 84 -4.20 -19.31 -11.20
N GLU A 85 -3.90 -20.49 -10.67
CA GLU A 85 -4.52 -21.74 -11.09
C GLU A 85 -6.01 -21.78 -10.66
N PRO A 86 -6.94 -22.18 -11.55
CA PRO A 86 -8.35 -22.37 -11.17
C PRO A 86 -8.47 -23.35 -9.99
N GLY A 87 -9.25 -22.98 -8.98
CA GLY A 87 -9.41 -23.76 -7.75
C GLY A 87 -8.47 -23.35 -6.61
N THR A 88 -7.55 -22.39 -6.83
CA THR A 88 -6.80 -21.74 -5.73
C THR A 88 -7.76 -21.05 -4.77
N GLU A 89 -7.62 -21.31 -3.47
CA GLU A 89 -8.53 -20.77 -2.46
C GLU A 89 -8.19 -19.33 -2.07
N TYR A 90 -6.89 -19.00 -1.99
CA TYR A 90 -6.40 -17.72 -1.49
C TYR A 90 -5.27 -17.16 -2.35
N VAL A 91 -5.16 -15.83 -2.33
CA VAL A 91 -4.07 -15.07 -2.96
C VAL A 91 -3.41 -14.17 -1.92
N MET A 92 -2.09 -14.10 -1.95
CA MET A 92 -1.27 -13.16 -1.19
C MET A 92 -0.36 -12.40 -2.15
N PHE A 93 0.03 -11.18 -1.81
CA PHE A 93 1.04 -10.41 -2.55
C PHE A 93 2.26 -10.20 -1.68
N ALA A 94 3.44 -10.17 -2.29
CA ALA A 94 4.71 -9.83 -1.66
C ALA A 94 5.56 -9.01 -2.63
N ASP A 95 6.37 -8.09 -2.12
CA ASP A 95 7.33 -7.33 -2.93
C ASP A 95 8.69 -8.05 -2.99
N ALA A 96 9.43 -7.84 -4.09
CA ALA A 96 10.66 -8.60 -4.40
C ALA A 96 11.88 -8.19 -3.56
N ASP A 97 11.75 -7.16 -2.74
CA ASP A 97 12.78 -6.62 -1.84
C ASP A 97 12.43 -6.80 -0.35
N ASP A 98 11.33 -7.51 -0.04
CA ASP A 98 10.81 -7.73 1.30
C ASP A 98 10.91 -9.21 1.74
N GLU A 99 10.52 -9.50 2.98
CA GLU A 99 10.58 -10.85 3.56
C GLU A 99 9.32 -11.20 4.35
N LEU A 100 8.89 -12.47 4.24
CA LEU A 100 7.91 -13.06 5.15
C LEU A 100 8.66 -13.83 6.27
N LEU A 101 8.15 -13.74 7.51
CA LEU A 101 8.61 -14.63 8.59
C LEU A 101 8.15 -16.07 8.33
N PRO A 102 8.87 -17.09 8.81
CA PRO A 102 8.69 -18.49 8.39
C PRO A 102 7.28 -19.09 8.59
N ASP A 103 6.49 -18.55 9.51
CA ASP A 103 5.14 -18.99 9.86
C ASP A 103 4.04 -18.00 9.42
N ALA A 104 4.38 -17.01 8.59
CA ALA A 104 3.46 -15.95 8.18
C ALA A 104 2.22 -16.48 7.47
N VAL A 105 2.42 -17.41 6.54
CA VAL A 105 1.34 -18.03 5.76
C VAL A 105 0.45 -18.88 6.65
N GLU A 106 1.02 -19.68 7.55
CA GLU A 106 0.27 -20.52 8.46
C GLU A 106 -0.66 -19.70 9.37
N TYR A 107 -0.14 -18.59 9.95
CA TYR A 107 -0.95 -17.64 10.73
C TYR A 107 -2.08 -17.01 9.90
N ALA A 108 -1.78 -16.58 8.68
CA ALA A 108 -2.78 -15.99 7.81
C ALA A 108 -3.87 -17.00 7.45
N MET A 109 -3.51 -18.23 7.13
CA MET A 109 -4.44 -19.32 6.80
C MET A 109 -5.29 -19.73 8.01
N ALA A 110 -4.72 -19.75 9.22
CA ALA A 110 -5.49 -19.99 10.44
C ALA A 110 -6.55 -18.89 10.69
N GLY A 111 -6.21 -17.62 10.42
CA GLY A 111 -7.12 -16.48 10.51
C GLY A 111 -8.17 -16.42 9.40
N ALA A 112 -8.01 -17.20 8.34
CA ALA A 112 -8.86 -17.17 7.15
C ALA A 112 -10.18 -17.94 7.31
N GLN A 113 -10.38 -18.66 8.42
CA GLN A 113 -11.60 -19.44 8.65
C GLN A 113 -12.83 -18.52 8.68
N GLY A 114 -13.65 -18.61 7.61
CA GLY A 114 -14.85 -17.79 7.43
C GLY A 114 -14.59 -16.33 6.99
N ALA A 115 -13.32 -15.92 6.82
CA ALA A 115 -12.98 -14.57 6.36
C ALA A 115 -12.79 -14.51 4.84
N ASP A 116 -13.20 -13.39 4.25
CA ASP A 116 -12.94 -13.06 2.85
C ASP A 116 -11.56 -12.39 2.69
N LEU A 117 -11.10 -11.70 3.74
CA LEU A 117 -9.85 -10.95 3.76
C LEU A 117 -9.23 -11.00 5.16
N VAL A 118 -7.94 -11.33 5.23
CA VAL A 118 -7.17 -11.32 6.47
C VAL A 118 -6.07 -10.27 6.37
N PHE A 119 -5.93 -9.45 7.40
CA PHE A 119 -4.83 -8.50 7.58
C PHE A 119 -3.93 -8.96 8.71
N PHE A 120 -2.63 -8.83 8.55
CA PHE A 120 -1.67 -8.93 9.63
C PHE A 120 -0.68 -7.78 9.58
N GLY A 121 -0.04 -7.51 10.71
CA GLY A 121 0.90 -6.41 10.87
C GLY A 121 2.23 -6.66 10.17
N PHE A 122 3.03 -5.61 10.14
CA PHE A 122 4.34 -5.61 9.51
C PHE A 122 5.37 -4.84 10.34
N THR A 123 6.63 -5.16 10.11
CA THR A 123 7.78 -4.50 10.71
C THR A 123 8.52 -3.71 9.63
N ILE A 124 8.69 -2.40 9.81
CA ILE A 124 9.63 -1.63 9.00
C ILE A 124 11.02 -1.87 9.53
N VAL A 125 11.93 -2.30 8.66
CA VAL A 125 13.35 -2.49 8.95
C VAL A 125 14.12 -1.35 8.28
N ASN A 126 14.69 -0.45 9.08
CA ASN A 126 15.45 0.69 8.58
C ASN A 126 16.89 0.28 8.19
N PRO A 127 17.59 1.07 7.36
CA PRO A 127 18.98 0.78 6.96
C PRO A 127 19.99 0.74 8.12
N ASP A 128 19.66 1.39 9.25
CA ASP A 128 20.47 1.36 10.47
C ASP A 128 20.19 0.15 11.37
N GLY A 129 19.33 -0.79 10.90
CA GLY A 129 18.92 -1.98 11.63
C GLY A 129 17.80 -1.74 12.65
N SER A 130 17.38 -0.49 12.87
CA SER A 130 16.25 -0.22 13.75
C SER A 130 14.94 -0.73 13.13
N CYS A 131 14.05 -1.24 13.99
CA CYS A 131 12.79 -1.83 13.57
C CYS A 131 11.60 -1.07 14.19
N ARG A 132 10.49 -1.05 13.45
CA ARG A 132 9.24 -0.49 13.95
C ARG A 132 8.05 -1.34 13.51
N ASP A 133 7.29 -1.82 14.48
CA ASP A 133 6.10 -2.62 14.25
C ASP A 133 4.86 -1.77 14.00
N TYR A 134 4.02 -2.25 13.09
CA TYR A 134 2.69 -1.75 12.78
C TYR A 134 1.71 -2.92 12.91
N CYS A 135 1.03 -2.96 14.03
CA CYS A 135 0.13 -4.05 14.40
C CYS A 135 -1.15 -3.48 15.00
N GLU A 136 -2.25 -4.16 14.78
CA GLU A 136 -3.55 -3.88 15.40
C GLU A 136 -3.98 -5.07 16.26
N PRO A 137 -4.81 -4.88 17.28
CA PRO A 137 -5.39 -5.98 18.06
C PRO A 137 -6.20 -6.93 17.18
N GLU A 138 -6.33 -8.18 17.62
CA GLU A 138 -7.17 -9.17 16.93
C GLU A 138 -8.61 -8.70 16.81
N GLN A 139 -9.16 -8.82 15.61
CA GLN A 139 -10.55 -8.48 15.33
C GLN A 139 -11.11 -9.41 14.27
N LYS A 140 -12.37 -9.82 14.47
CA LYS A 140 -13.20 -10.49 13.46
C LYS A 140 -14.37 -9.57 13.17
N LEU A 141 -14.41 -9.04 11.98
CA LEU A 141 -15.29 -7.95 11.59
C LEU A 141 -16.26 -8.43 10.49
N ASP A 142 -17.54 -8.29 10.74
CA ASP A 142 -18.58 -8.28 9.72
C ASP A 142 -18.69 -6.87 9.10
N ARG A 143 -19.61 -6.67 8.17
CA ARG A 143 -19.77 -5.36 7.51
C ARG A 143 -20.09 -4.23 8.48
N GLY A 144 -20.92 -4.46 9.50
CA GLY A 144 -21.29 -3.43 10.47
C GLY A 144 -20.12 -3.03 11.36
N SER A 145 -19.45 -3.98 11.96
CA SER A 145 -18.27 -3.76 12.80
C SER A 145 -17.06 -3.25 11.98
N LEU A 146 -16.93 -3.65 10.71
CA LEU A 146 -15.93 -3.08 9.79
C LEU A 146 -16.20 -1.58 9.57
N GLY A 147 -17.47 -1.17 9.39
CA GLY A 147 -17.84 0.23 9.25
C GLY A 147 -17.39 1.09 10.43
N ALA A 148 -17.59 0.60 11.65
CA ALA A 148 -17.13 1.29 12.87
C ALA A 148 -15.61 1.29 13.05
N ALA A 149 -14.91 0.24 12.58
CA ALA A 149 -13.46 0.10 12.70
C ALA A 149 -12.68 0.76 11.54
N PHE A 150 -13.32 1.02 10.40
CA PHE A 150 -12.66 1.36 9.14
C PHE A 150 -11.72 2.57 9.25
N GLY A 151 -12.18 3.66 9.83
CA GLY A 151 -11.36 4.88 9.96
C GLY A 151 -10.08 4.64 10.75
N ARG A 152 -10.18 3.92 11.88
CA ARG A 152 -9.04 3.56 12.72
C ARG A 152 -8.06 2.65 11.96
N LEU A 153 -8.56 1.60 11.32
CA LEU A 153 -7.74 0.67 10.53
C LEU A 153 -7.09 1.36 9.32
N TYR A 154 -7.76 2.33 8.72
CA TYR A 154 -7.17 3.15 7.65
C TYR A 154 -6.02 4.02 8.18
N LYS A 155 -6.15 4.59 9.37
CA LYS A 155 -5.08 5.38 10.02
C LYS A 155 -3.89 4.54 10.47
N SER A 156 -4.09 3.28 10.79
CA SER A 156 -2.99 2.37 11.17
C SER A 156 -2.05 1.99 10.03
N ASN A 157 -2.33 2.43 8.81
CA ASN A 157 -1.65 2.14 7.55
C ASN A 157 -1.84 0.70 7.02
N LEU A 158 -2.67 -0.14 7.63
CA LEU A 158 -2.92 -1.51 7.15
C LEU A 158 -3.55 -1.57 5.74
N PHE A 159 -4.17 -0.48 5.27
CA PHE A 159 -4.82 -0.43 3.97
C PHE A 159 -3.98 0.23 2.87
N ASN A 160 -2.72 0.59 3.13
CA ASN A 160 -1.92 1.36 2.16
C ASN A 160 -1.09 0.50 1.21
N GLN A 161 -0.84 -0.75 1.54
CA GLN A 161 -0.04 -1.71 0.78
C GLN A 161 -0.81 -3.03 0.60
N VAL A 162 -0.58 -3.73 -0.51
CA VAL A 162 -1.29 -4.97 -0.83
C VAL A 162 -0.69 -6.20 -0.14
N TRP A 163 0.59 -6.15 0.26
CA TRP A 163 1.22 -7.21 1.03
C TRP A 163 0.78 -7.22 2.51
N GLY A 164 1.14 -8.26 3.27
CA GLY A 164 0.65 -8.45 4.64
C GLY A 164 -0.84 -8.77 4.71
N LYS A 165 -1.38 -9.40 3.67
CA LYS A 165 -2.79 -9.72 3.53
C LYS A 165 -3.00 -11.04 2.82
N LEU A 166 -4.08 -11.72 3.20
CA LEU A 166 -4.56 -12.92 2.52
C LEU A 166 -5.97 -12.66 2.00
N PHE A 167 -6.16 -12.75 0.70
CA PHE A 167 -7.43 -12.53 0.02
C PHE A 167 -8.03 -13.87 -0.39
N ARG A 168 -9.30 -14.09 -0.13
CA ARG A 168 -10.03 -15.18 -0.78
C ARG A 168 -10.02 -14.94 -2.29
N ALA A 169 -9.67 -15.93 -3.10
CA ALA A 169 -9.55 -15.77 -4.56
C ALA A 169 -10.87 -15.29 -5.20
N GLU A 170 -12.00 -15.82 -4.72
CA GLU A 170 -13.35 -15.40 -5.15
C GLU A 170 -13.65 -13.93 -4.84
N LEU A 171 -13.13 -13.38 -3.72
CA LEU A 171 -13.28 -11.96 -3.39
C LEU A 171 -12.61 -11.07 -4.43
N ILE A 172 -11.43 -11.45 -4.87
CA ILE A 172 -10.74 -10.72 -5.95
C ILE A 172 -11.55 -10.79 -7.24
N GLY A 173 -11.87 -12.01 -7.72
CA GLY A 173 -12.61 -12.21 -8.97
C GLY A 173 -11.99 -11.40 -10.11
N GLU A 174 -12.81 -10.56 -10.76
CA GLU A 174 -12.41 -9.69 -11.87
C GLU A 174 -11.74 -8.37 -11.41
N THR A 175 -11.52 -8.16 -10.11
CA THR A 175 -10.85 -6.94 -9.62
C THR A 175 -9.41 -6.93 -10.09
N ARG A 176 -8.99 -5.82 -10.68
CA ARG A 176 -7.61 -5.59 -11.15
C ARG A 176 -7.05 -4.30 -10.56
N PHE A 177 -5.73 -4.20 -10.55
CA PHE A 177 -5.05 -3.00 -10.12
C PHE A 177 -5.31 -1.86 -11.11
N PRO A 178 -5.60 -0.64 -10.66
CA PRO A 178 -5.64 0.50 -11.56
C PRO A 178 -4.22 0.78 -12.10
N ASP A 179 -4.12 1.21 -13.35
CA ASP A 179 -2.85 1.47 -14.04
C ASP A 179 -2.21 2.78 -13.54
N TYR A 180 -1.81 2.78 -12.28
CA TYR A 180 -1.08 3.87 -11.62
C TYR A 180 0.28 3.38 -11.14
N ARG A 181 1.26 4.28 -11.13
CA ARG A 181 2.60 4.00 -10.58
C ARG A 181 2.70 4.25 -9.08
N TRP A 182 1.64 4.75 -8.45
CA TRP A 182 1.58 5.04 -7.03
C TRP A 182 0.15 4.95 -6.51
N GLY A 183 -0.03 4.20 -5.42
CA GLY A 183 -1.31 4.11 -4.70
C GLY A 183 -2.32 3.15 -5.33
N GLU A 184 -1.92 2.36 -6.33
CA GLU A 184 -2.68 1.28 -6.95
C GLU A 184 -3.12 0.23 -5.93
N ASP A 185 -2.23 -0.11 -4.99
CA ASP A 185 -2.45 -1.06 -3.91
C ASP A 185 -3.67 -0.71 -3.08
N ARG A 186 -3.73 0.53 -2.63
CA ARG A 186 -4.82 1.02 -1.78
C ARG A 186 -6.16 0.99 -2.50
N LEU A 187 -6.20 1.37 -3.77
CA LEU A 187 -7.42 1.31 -4.57
C LEU A 187 -7.89 -0.13 -4.77
N PHE A 188 -6.96 -1.05 -5.03
CA PHE A 188 -7.26 -2.48 -5.14
C PHE A 188 -7.87 -3.02 -3.83
N ILE A 189 -7.26 -2.71 -2.69
CA ILE A 189 -7.75 -3.14 -1.37
C ILE A 189 -9.16 -2.59 -1.09
N PHE A 190 -9.41 -1.32 -1.37
CA PHE A 190 -10.74 -0.73 -1.15
C PHE A 190 -11.80 -1.38 -2.02
N ARG A 191 -11.50 -1.69 -3.29
CA ARG A 191 -12.41 -2.43 -4.18
C ARG A 191 -12.68 -3.85 -3.67
N CYS A 192 -11.72 -4.51 -3.05
CA CYS A 192 -11.94 -5.80 -2.39
C CYS A 192 -12.79 -5.62 -1.13
N LEU A 193 -12.54 -4.60 -0.30
CA LEU A 193 -13.32 -4.32 0.92
C LEU A 193 -14.78 -3.97 0.62
N GLU A 194 -15.10 -3.37 -0.53
CA GLU A 194 -16.50 -3.13 -0.96
C GLU A 194 -17.30 -4.43 -1.07
N LYS A 195 -16.66 -5.53 -1.42
CA LYS A 195 -17.24 -6.85 -1.64
C LYS A 195 -17.15 -7.75 -0.39
N ALA A 196 -16.18 -7.51 0.49
CA ALA A 196 -15.92 -8.35 1.65
C ALA A 196 -17.10 -8.33 2.64
N ARG A 197 -17.46 -9.51 3.15
CA ARG A 197 -18.48 -9.70 4.20
C ARG A 197 -17.84 -9.87 5.56
N PHE A 198 -16.70 -10.59 5.59
CA PHE A 198 -15.97 -10.89 6.81
C PHE A 198 -14.49 -10.57 6.65
N VAL A 199 -13.94 -9.83 7.61
CA VAL A 199 -12.54 -9.42 7.64
C VAL A 199 -11.94 -9.83 8.98
N THR A 200 -10.76 -10.46 8.94
CA THR A 200 -9.98 -10.77 10.14
C THR A 200 -8.76 -9.87 10.19
N VAL A 201 -8.46 -9.30 11.36
CA VAL A 201 -7.21 -8.62 11.67
C VAL A 201 -6.46 -9.45 12.68
N LEU A 202 -5.22 -9.83 12.39
CA LEU A 202 -4.37 -10.65 13.28
C LEU A 202 -3.37 -9.77 14.03
N PRO A 203 -3.13 -10.01 15.34
CA PRO A 203 -2.28 -9.18 16.19
C PRO A 203 -0.80 -9.57 16.08
N VAL A 204 -0.30 -9.81 14.88
CA VAL A 204 1.07 -10.29 14.63
C VAL A 204 1.73 -9.51 13.50
N CYS A 205 3.03 -9.24 13.64
CA CYS A 205 3.85 -8.66 12.57
C CYS A 205 4.64 -9.80 11.90
N LYS A 206 4.18 -10.23 10.72
CA LYS A 206 4.76 -11.37 10.00
C LYS A 206 5.35 -10.99 8.63
N TYR A 207 5.26 -9.72 8.24
CA TYR A 207 5.86 -9.17 7.04
C TYR A 207 6.97 -8.18 7.43
N ARG A 208 8.13 -8.26 6.81
CA ARG A 208 9.26 -7.35 7.01
C ARG A 208 9.41 -6.47 5.78
N TYR A 209 8.99 -5.21 5.92
CA TYR A 209 9.22 -4.19 4.91
C TYR A 209 10.63 -3.61 5.08
N ILE A 210 11.50 -3.87 4.10
CA ILE A 210 12.92 -3.51 4.16
C ILE A 210 13.14 -2.17 3.45
N MET A 211 13.57 -1.16 4.20
CA MET A 211 13.84 0.15 3.63
C MET A 211 15.23 0.21 3.01
N HIS A 212 15.28 0.50 1.72
CA HIS A 212 16.53 0.72 0.98
C HIS A 212 16.86 2.22 0.88
N PRO A 213 18.14 2.64 1.06
CA PRO A 213 18.53 4.03 0.96
C PRO A 213 18.23 4.62 -0.43
N GLY A 214 17.49 5.71 -0.49
CA GLY A 214 17.22 6.45 -1.73
C GLY A 214 16.08 5.91 -2.60
N GLU A 215 15.46 4.79 -2.30
CA GLU A 215 14.49 4.09 -3.19
C GLU A 215 13.01 4.28 -2.84
N SER A 216 12.68 5.03 -1.79
CA SER A 216 11.28 5.16 -1.37
C SER A 216 10.41 5.93 -2.38
N LEU A 217 9.45 5.23 -2.99
CA LEU A 217 8.40 5.83 -3.85
C LEU A 217 7.52 6.83 -3.09
N ILE A 218 7.41 6.69 -1.76
CA ILE A 218 6.58 7.56 -0.91
C ILE A 218 7.12 9.00 -0.92
N THR A 219 8.44 9.18 -0.98
CA THR A 219 9.11 10.48 -0.93
C THR A 219 9.37 11.09 -2.30
N ARG A 220 9.22 10.32 -3.37
CA ARG A 220 9.42 10.81 -4.74
C ARG A 220 8.20 11.59 -5.23
N PHE A 221 8.46 12.56 -6.09
CA PHE A 221 7.40 13.27 -6.82
C PHE A 221 6.75 12.31 -7.83
N CYS A 222 5.41 12.33 -7.87
CA CYS A 222 4.62 11.61 -8.86
C CYS A 222 3.49 12.53 -9.35
N MET A 223 3.41 12.73 -10.66
CA MET A 223 2.43 13.62 -11.27
C MET A 223 0.97 13.16 -11.05
N GLU A 224 0.73 11.87 -11.06
CA GLU A 224 -0.59 11.24 -10.94
C GLU A 224 -1.14 11.25 -9.50
N LYS A 225 -0.27 11.47 -8.52
CA LYS A 225 -0.60 11.35 -7.09
C LYS A 225 -1.86 12.10 -6.64
N PRO A 226 -2.14 13.36 -7.08
CA PRO A 226 -3.38 14.06 -6.72
C PRO A 226 -4.63 13.37 -7.26
N GLN A 227 -4.58 12.85 -8.50
CA GLN A 227 -5.69 12.14 -9.13
C GLN A 227 -5.99 10.85 -8.35
N VAL A 228 -4.98 10.07 -8.04
CA VAL A 228 -5.11 8.85 -7.23
C VAL A 228 -5.69 9.15 -5.84
N CYS A 229 -5.26 10.25 -5.20
CA CYS A 229 -5.81 10.66 -3.91
C CYS A 229 -7.29 11.01 -4.00
N LEU A 230 -7.73 11.68 -5.07
CA LEU A 230 -9.13 12.04 -5.29
C LEU A 230 -9.99 10.80 -5.56
N GLU A 231 -9.51 9.88 -6.39
CA GLU A 231 -10.18 8.61 -6.67
C GLU A 231 -10.30 7.75 -5.40
N ALA A 232 -9.20 7.62 -4.64
CA ALA A 232 -9.20 6.89 -3.39
C ALA A 232 -10.18 7.46 -2.36
N ASP A 233 -10.27 8.80 -2.24
CA ASP A 233 -11.25 9.43 -1.36
C ASP A 233 -12.70 9.16 -1.84
N GLN A 234 -12.93 9.10 -3.15
CA GLN A 234 -14.24 8.77 -3.69
C GLN A 234 -14.65 7.34 -3.35
N VAL A 235 -13.75 6.38 -3.57
CA VAL A 235 -14.00 4.97 -3.22
C VAL A 235 -14.22 4.83 -1.71
N VAL A 236 -13.39 5.48 -0.88
CA VAL A 236 -13.55 5.48 0.59
C VAL A 236 -14.91 6.03 1.02
N GLN A 237 -15.39 7.12 0.41
CA GLN A 237 -16.72 7.66 0.76
C GLN A 237 -17.85 6.69 0.39
N SER A 238 -17.77 6.08 -0.80
CA SER A 238 -18.75 5.08 -1.23
C SER A 238 -18.73 3.85 -0.29
N LEU A 239 -17.53 3.40 0.08
CA LEU A 239 -17.35 2.30 1.02
C LEU A 239 -17.89 2.63 2.42
N CYS A 240 -17.58 3.80 2.98
CA CYS A 240 -18.12 4.24 4.26
C CYS A 240 -19.64 4.32 4.25
N ALA A 241 -20.23 4.83 3.18
CA ALA A 241 -21.69 4.87 3.04
C ALA A 241 -22.29 3.46 2.98
N ALA A 242 -21.69 2.54 2.23
CA ALA A 242 -22.12 1.15 2.10
C ALA A 242 -21.96 0.33 3.40
N LEU A 243 -21.01 0.71 4.25
CA LEU A 243 -20.74 0.11 5.56
C LEU A 243 -21.56 0.75 6.69
N GLY A 244 -22.29 1.83 6.44
CA GLY A 244 -23.02 2.57 7.49
C GLY A 244 -22.09 3.22 8.51
N SER A 245 -20.91 3.70 8.08
CA SER A 245 -19.90 4.28 8.95
C SER A 245 -20.37 5.57 9.62
N ASP A 246 -19.91 5.81 10.83
CA ASP A 246 -20.25 6.98 11.65
C ASP A 246 -19.43 8.23 11.29
N GLU A 247 -19.74 9.35 11.95
CA GLU A 247 -19.04 10.63 11.77
C GLU A 247 -17.57 10.55 12.21
N ALA A 248 -17.24 9.75 13.23
CA ALA A 248 -15.87 9.56 13.68
C ALA A 248 -15.01 8.89 12.62
N THR A 249 -15.55 7.85 11.98
CA THR A 249 -14.93 7.17 10.83
C THR A 249 -14.73 8.12 9.65
N ASP A 250 -15.73 8.96 9.31
CA ASP A 250 -15.58 9.96 8.24
C ASP A 250 -14.50 11.00 8.59
N ALA A 251 -14.40 11.42 9.86
CA ALA A 251 -13.34 12.32 10.31
C ALA A 251 -11.95 11.71 10.13
N ASP A 252 -11.77 10.44 10.45
CA ASP A 252 -10.52 9.70 10.24
C ASP A 252 -10.19 9.57 8.75
N CYS A 253 -11.18 9.30 7.90
CA CYS A 253 -11.00 9.25 6.45
C CYS A 253 -10.62 10.62 5.88
N ARG A 254 -11.25 11.71 6.35
CA ARG A 254 -10.85 13.09 6.00
C ARG A 254 -9.41 13.38 6.39
N TYR A 255 -8.99 12.96 7.58
CA TYR A 255 -7.60 13.11 8.02
C TYR A 255 -6.63 12.38 7.08
N MET A 256 -6.92 11.15 6.68
CA MET A 256 -6.08 10.39 5.75
C MET A 256 -6.05 11.02 4.35
N PHE A 257 -7.17 11.54 3.87
CA PHE A 257 -7.22 12.30 2.63
C PHE A 257 -6.37 13.57 2.70
N ALA A 258 -6.52 14.38 3.75
CA ALA A 258 -5.73 15.60 3.94
C ALA A 258 -4.22 15.28 4.00
N LYS A 259 -3.83 14.23 4.73
CA LYS A 259 -2.44 13.74 4.80
C LYS A 259 -1.90 13.36 3.41
N SER A 260 -2.73 12.75 2.56
CA SER A 260 -2.36 12.41 1.18
C SER A 260 -2.17 13.67 0.33
N ILE A 261 -3.04 14.67 0.44
CA ILE A 261 -2.90 15.97 -0.23
C ILE A 261 -1.64 16.71 0.25
N PHE A 262 -1.35 16.71 1.56
CA PHE A 262 -0.11 17.30 2.09
C PHE A 262 1.14 16.59 1.52
N SER A 263 1.08 15.27 1.34
CA SER A 263 2.14 14.51 0.69
C SER A 263 2.33 14.93 -0.77
N CYS A 264 1.26 15.16 -1.55
CA CYS A 264 1.36 15.69 -2.91
C CYS A 264 2.11 17.04 -2.93
N MET A 265 1.74 17.94 -2.00
CA MET A 265 2.31 19.27 -1.91
C MET A 265 3.79 19.26 -1.46
N THR A 266 4.16 18.40 -0.48
CA THR A 266 5.53 18.32 0.04
C THR A 266 6.49 17.67 -0.96
N THR A 267 6.08 16.60 -1.63
CA THR A 267 6.91 15.92 -2.62
C THR A 267 7.20 16.77 -3.87
N LEU A 268 6.39 17.80 -4.12
CA LEU A 268 6.64 18.80 -5.16
C LEU A 268 7.98 19.54 -4.97
N PHE A 269 8.46 19.65 -3.72
CA PHE A 269 9.72 20.31 -3.36
C PHE A 269 10.82 19.29 -2.99
N ALA A 270 10.58 18.00 -3.23
CA ALA A 270 11.60 16.97 -3.03
C ALA A 270 12.73 17.09 -4.07
N PRO A 271 13.96 16.67 -3.73
CA PRO A 271 15.03 16.50 -4.71
C PRO A 271 14.56 15.62 -5.88
N GLY A 272 14.96 15.99 -7.11
CA GLY A 272 14.57 15.23 -8.31
C GLY A 272 13.17 15.50 -8.85
N CYS A 273 12.39 16.43 -8.28
CA CYS A 273 11.16 16.88 -8.91
C CYS A 273 11.47 17.63 -10.23
N PRO A 274 11.00 17.13 -11.40
CA PRO A 274 11.39 17.69 -12.69
C PRO A 274 10.71 19.01 -13.04
N LEU A 275 9.68 19.41 -12.27
CA LEU A 275 8.87 20.58 -12.59
C LEU A 275 9.59 21.90 -12.32
N ASP A 276 9.43 22.85 -13.24
CA ASP A 276 9.86 24.23 -13.04
C ASP A 276 8.92 24.99 -12.07
N TYR A 277 9.21 26.28 -11.79
CA TYR A 277 8.40 27.07 -10.87
C TYR A 277 6.97 27.32 -11.38
N ARG A 278 6.79 27.52 -12.69
CA ARG A 278 5.48 27.77 -13.31
C ARG A 278 4.64 26.50 -13.29
N GLU A 279 5.26 25.37 -13.58
CA GLU A 279 4.60 24.05 -13.53
C GLU A 279 4.20 23.69 -12.10
N LYS A 280 5.09 23.92 -11.11
CA LYS A 280 4.74 23.75 -9.69
C LYS A 280 3.54 24.59 -9.27
N ARG A 281 3.47 25.84 -9.72
CA ARG A 281 2.30 26.69 -9.47
C ARG A 281 1.02 26.12 -10.09
N ARG A 282 1.08 25.63 -11.33
CA ARG A 282 -0.07 24.98 -12.01
C ARG A 282 -0.50 23.73 -11.27
N TYR A 283 0.44 22.90 -10.86
CA TYR A 283 0.18 21.68 -10.08
C TYR A 283 -0.53 22.02 -8.75
N VAL A 284 -0.03 22.98 -7.99
CA VAL A 284 -0.65 23.42 -6.73
C VAL A 284 -2.05 24.00 -7.01
N ALA A 285 -2.21 24.85 -8.03
CA ALA A 285 -3.50 25.42 -8.40
C ALA A 285 -4.53 24.34 -8.76
N ALA A 286 -4.11 23.31 -9.50
CA ALA A 286 -4.96 22.18 -9.85
C ALA A 286 -5.47 21.42 -8.62
N ILE A 287 -4.68 21.33 -7.56
CA ILE A 287 -5.08 20.67 -6.30
C ILE A 287 -6.00 21.58 -5.47
N VAL A 288 -5.56 22.81 -5.14
CA VAL A 288 -6.28 23.66 -4.18
C VAL A 288 -7.59 24.23 -4.72
N ASN A 289 -7.78 24.23 -6.05
CA ASN A 289 -9.01 24.65 -6.69
C ASN A 289 -10.04 23.52 -6.86
N GLN A 290 -9.67 22.28 -6.56
CA GLN A 290 -10.62 21.16 -6.57
C GLN A 290 -11.69 21.34 -5.48
N PRO A 291 -12.98 21.36 -5.82
CA PRO A 291 -14.06 21.49 -4.83
C PRO A 291 -13.99 20.41 -3.74
N ARG A 292 -13.65 19.16 -4.14
CA ARG A 292 -13.52 18.04 -3.22
C ARG A 292 -12.39 18.25 -2.20
N VAL A 293 -11.23 18.77 -2.63
CA VAL A 293 -10.11 19.07 -1.72
C VAL A 293 -10.54 20.12 -0.68
N ARG A 294 -11.21 21.18 -1.10
CA ARG A 294 -11.71 22.21 -0.19
C ARG A 294 -12.78 21.68 0.78
N LEU A 295 -13.66 20.81 0.30
CA LEU A 295 -14.69 20.19 1.14
C LEU A 295 -14.10 19.24 2.17
N ARG A 296 -13.18 18.38 1.75
CA ARG A 296 -12.62 17.31 2.61
C ARG A 296 -11.52 17.82 3.54
N CYS A 297 -10.72 18.81 3.15
CA CYS A 297 -9.74 19.46 4.01
C CYS A 297 -10.39 20.44 5.02
N ARG A 298 -11.54 20.08 5.62
CA ARG A 298 -12.14 20.81 6.74
C ARG A 298 -11.33 20.55 8.01
N ARG A 299 -11.78 21.06 9.16
CA ARG A 299 -11.17 20.75 10.46
C ARG A 299 -11.11 19.24 10.65
N VAL A 300 -9.89 18.71 10.84
CA VAL A 300 -9.62 17.30 11.08
C VAL A 300 -9.16 17.09 12.51
N PHE A 301 -9.59 16.02 13.14
CA PHE A 301 -9.10 15.67 14.48
C PHE A 301 -7.65 15.19 14.37
N GLY A 302 -6.69 15.87 15.03
CA GLY A 302 -5.27 15.48 14.93
C GLY A 302 -4.29 16.57 15.33
N GLY A 303 -4.77 17.64 15.96
CA GLY A 303 -3.92 18.68 16.50
C GLY A 303 -3.85 19.96 15.66
N PHE A 304 -3.08 20.94 16.16
CA PHE A 304 -3.01 22.29 15.59
C PHE A 304 -2.42 22.30 14.16
N VAL A 305 -1.30 21.60 13.95
CA VAL A 305 -0.56 21.64 12.69
C VAL A 305 -1.37 21.08 11.50
N PRO A 306 -1.98 19.88 11.56
CA PRO A 306 -2.84 19.41 10.50
C PRO A 306 -4.00 20.36 10.18
N ASN A 307 -4.63 20.94 11.19
CA ASN A 307 -5.74 21.89 10.98
C ASN A 307 -5.28 23.19 10.32
N LEU A 308 -4.09 23.71 10.69
CA LEU A 308 -3.48 24.86 10.03
C LEU A 308 -3.19 24.56 8.55
N LEU A 309 -2.63 23.40 8.25
CA LEU A 309 -2.38 22.99 6.86
C LEU A 309 -3.67 22.82 6.06
N CYS A 310 -4.72 22.27 6.65
CA CYS A 310 -6.04 22.23 6.04
C CYS A 310 -6.56 23.64 5.73
N ALA A 311 -6.39 24.62 6.65
CA ALA A 311 -6.79 25.99 6.40
C ALA A 311 -6.00 26.63 5.25
N VAL A 312 -4.69 26.38 5.17
CA VAL A 312 -3.83 26.82 4.05
C VAL A 312 -4.29 26.24 2.73
N VAL A 313 -4.56 24.92 2.67
CA VAL A 313 -5.06 24.27 1.44
C VAL A 313 -6.43 24.83 1.04
N ARG A 314 -7.35 25.02 1.99
CA ARG A 314 -8.69 25.56 1.75
C ARG A 314 -8.70 27.02 1.30
N SER A 315 -7.69 27.81 1.67
CA SER A 315 -7.61 29.22 1.25
C SER A 315 -7.62 29.37 -0.28
N GLY A 316 -7.15 28.32 -1.00
CA GLY A 316 -7.01 28.37 -2.45
C GLY A 316 -5.86 29.29 -2.92
N TRP A 317 -5.18 29.98 -2.01
CA TRP A 317 -4.08 30.88 -2.36
C TRP A 317 -2.85 30.10 -2.77
N VAL A 318 -2.61 30.03 -4.07
CA VAL A 318 -1.51 29.23 -4.64
C VAL A 318 -0.16 29.63 -4.07
N TRP A 319 0.12 30.95 -3.96
CA TRP A 319 1.39 31.44 -3.41
C TRP A 319 1.61 31.03 -1.94
N LEU A 320 0.55 31.08 -1.11
CA LEU A 320 0.63 30.69 0.30
C LEU A 320 0.90 29.18 0.43
N ASN A 321 0.21 28.38 -0.35
CA ASN A 321 0.44 26.93 -0.38
C ASN A 321 1.87 26.61 -0.84
N MET A 322 2.35 27.25 -1.92
CA MET A 322 3.75 27.10 -2.39
C MET A 322 4.75 27.42 -1.29
N LEU A 323 4.56 28.54 -0.56
CA LEU A 323 5.46 28.95 0.52
C LEU A 323 5.45 27.95 1.67
N VAL A 324 4.28 27.63 2.22
CA VAL A 324 4.14 26.77 3.40
C VAL A 324 4.67 25.38 3.15
N PHE A 325 4.30 24.73 2.02
CA PHE A 325 4.74 23.37 1.73
C PHE A 325 6.22 23.30 1.32
N ARG A 326 6.79 24.36 0.75
CA ARG A 326 8.24 24.48 0.55
C ARG A 326 8.98 24.55 1.89
N LEU A 327 8.52 25.35 2.84
CA LEU A 327 9.10 25.43 4.18
C LEU A 327 9.01 24.09 4.92
N LEU A 328 7.89 23.38 4.80
CA LEU A 328 7.72 22.05 5.39
C LEU A 328 8.69 21.02 4.77
N ALA A 329 8.87 21.04 3.46
CA ALA A 329 9.82 20.16 2.78
C ALA A 329 11.26 20.43 3.25
N LEU A 330 11.64 21.71 3.38
CA LEU A 330 12.95 22.11 3.91
C LEU A 330 13.12 21.70 5.38
N ALA A 331 12.11 21.93 6.22
CA ALA A 331 12.14 21.51 7.63
C ALA A 331 12.31 19.99 7.77
N GLY A 332 11.60 19.20 6.95
CA GLY A 332 11.77 17.75 6.93
C GLY A 332 13.18 17.30 6.55
N ARG A 333 13.84 18.06 5.68
CA ARG A 333 15.21 17.77 5.21
C ARG A 333 16.29 18.18 6.21
N PHE A 334 16.18 19.37 6.80
CA PHE A 334 17.25 19.94 7.64
C PHE A 334 17.04 19.71 9.14
N LEU A 335 15.80 19.44 9.57
CA LEU A 335 15.44 19.25 10.97
C LEU A 335 14.63 17.97 11.18
N PRO A 336 15.12 16.78 10.75
CA PRO A 336 14.33 15.54 10.75
C PRO A 336 13.81 15.15 12.14
N LYS A 337 14.62 15.33 13.20
CA LYS A 337 14.22 15.06 14.60
C LYS A 337 13.08 15.97 15.09
N LEU A 338 13.12 17.24 14.73
CA LEU A 338 12.08 18.20 15.09
C LEU A 338 10.80 17.94 14.29
N PHE A 339 10.94 17.64 13.00
CA PHE A 339 9.82 17.31 12.11
C PHE A 339 9.10 16.05 12.57
N THR A 340 9.83 15.02 12.98
CA THR A 340 9.25 13.79 13.55
C THR A 340 8.50 14.06 14.85
N ARG A 341 9.05 14.89 15.75
CA ARG A 341 8.35 15.30 16.98
C ARG A 341 7.05 16.07 16.70
N LEU A 342 7.04 16.97 15.72
CA LEU A 342 5.83 17.71 15.32
C LEU A 342 4.76 16.82 14.67
N LYS A 343 5.20 15.77 13.97
CA LYS A 343 4.32 14.80 13.28
C LYS A 343 3.66 13.83 14.26
N HIS A 344 4.26 13.58 15.44
CA HIS A 344 3.83 12.60 16.42
C HIS A 344 3.31 13.21 17.73
N LYS A 345 3.29 14.55 17.88
CA LYS A 345 2.53 15.18 18.98
C LYS A 345 1.04 14.94 18.73
N LYS A 346 0.50 14.06 19.58
CA LYS A 346 -0.94 13.80 19.70
C LYS A 346 -1.69 15.05 20.14
#